data_56782e34696200d9fed051b95d470fc3
#
_entry.id   56782e34696200d9fed051b95d470fc3
#
_cell.length_a   1.000
_cell.length_b   1.000
_cell.length_c   1.000
_cell.angle_alpha   90.00
_cell.angle_beta   90.00
_cell.angle_gamma   90.00
#
_symmetry.space_group_name_H-M   'P 1'
#
loop_
_entity.id
_entity.type
_entity.pdbx_description
1 polymer ?
#
loop_
_entity_poly.entity_id
_entity_poly.type
_entity_poly.pdbx_seq_one_letter_code
_entity_poly.pdbx_strand_id
1 'polypeptide(L)'
;MKRNEKYFKGLTRRDYIAKANEIIHQEGIGAVTIRRIAKEMDCSTASLYRYFDSRDELLYYAELGELNYYIQRLNAAEKHWKNVWDIYVGVWYCYSMEAFRKPEAYNLLFFENNNNKLRVSIREYYKMFPENLMLSNRVFH
;
A
#
# COMPACT_ATOMS: atom_id res chain seq x y z
N MET A 1 24.42 8.62 27.31
CA MET A 1 24.52 8.19 25.90
C MET A 1 23.48 8.92 25.08
N LYS A 2 23.86 10.09 24.60
CA LYS A 2 22.96 10.94 23.77
C LYS A 2 22.93 10.47 22.31
N ARG A 3 22.53 9.23 22.11
CA ARG A 3 22.34 8.66 20.79
C ARG A 3 20.89 8.87 20.38
N ASN A 4 20.67 9.65 19.33
CA ASN A 4 19.49 9.54 18.47
C ASN A 4 18.24 10.38 18.75
N GLU A 5 18.23 11.42 19.56
CA GLU A 5 17.14 12.40 19.48
C GLU A 5 17.08 13.10 18.09
N LYS A 6 18.23 13.16 17.42
CA LYS A 6 18.33 13.82 16.10
C LYS A 6 17.75 12.97 14.96
N TYR A 7 17.76 11.62 15.10
CA TYR A 7 17.20 10.71 14.10
C TYR A 7 15.70 10.47 14.29
N PHE A 8 15.18 10.60 15.50
CA PHE A 8 13.75 10.42 15.77
C PHE A 8 12.87 11.55 15.27
N LYS A 9 13.41 12.74 15.02
CA LYS A 9 12.64 13.93 14.61
C LYS A 9 12.25 13.94 13.13
N GLY A 10 12.72 13.00 12.31
CA GLY A 10 12.51 12.98 10.87
C GLY A 10 11.71 11.81 10.32
N LEU A 11 11.67 10.63 11.00
CA LEU A 11 11.01 9.44 10.49
C LEU A 11 9.51 9.46 10.79
N THR A 12 8.72 9.31 9.73
CA THR A 12 7.25 9.27 9.80
C THR A 12 6.73 7.88 9.45
N ARG A 13 5.45 7.65 9.68
CA ARG A 13 4.75 6.44 9.26
C ARG A 13 4.95 6.14 7.77
N ARG A 14 4.93 7.18 6.94
CA ARG A 14 5.23 7.10 5.51
C ARG A 14 6.59 6.48 5.21
N ASP A 15 7.63 6.90 5.93
CA ASP A 15 9.00 6.43 5.71
C ASP A 15 9.13 4.93 5.95
N TYR A 16 8.49 4.41 6.99
CA TYR A 16 8.46 2.98 7.30
C TYR A 16 7.70 2.18 6.24
N ILE A 17 6.57 2.69 5.78
CA ILE A 17 5.76 2.08 4.71
C ILE A 17 6.56 2.05 3.40
N ALA A 18 7.22 3.13 3.04
CA ALA A 18 8.05 3.22 1.85
C ALA A 18 9.22 2.21 1.89
N LYS A 19 9.87 2.07 3.05
CA LYS A 19 10.94 1.08 3.24
C LYS A 19 10.41 -0.36 3.14
N ALA A 20 9.29 -0.65 3.74
CA ALA A 20 8.65 -1.96 3.62
C ALA A 20 8.30 -2.28 2.16
N ASN A 21 7.75 -1.34 1.43
CA ASN A 21 7.42 -1.48 0.02
C ASN A 21 8.68 -1.73 -0.84
N GLU A 22 9.77 -1.01 -0.57
CA GLU A 22 11.06 -1.23 -1.23
C GLU A 22 11.57 -2.67 -1.04
N ILE A 23 11.55 -3.18 0.20
CA ILE A 23 11.97 -4.54 0.51
C ILE A 23 11.07 -5.57 -0.19
N ILE A 24 9.78 -5.36 -0.19
CA ILE A 24 8.82 -6.23 -0.89
C ILE A 24 9.13 -6.33 -2.37
N HIS A 25 9.42 -5.21 -3.03
CA HIS A 25 9.74 -5.19 -4.45
C HIS A 25 11.05 -5.91 -4.77
N GLN A 26 12.03 -5.83 -3.88
CA GLN A 26 13.35 -6.44 -4.09
C GLN A 26 13.38 -7.92 -3.71
N GLU A 27 12.72 -8.31 -2.62
CA GLU A 27 12.91 -9.61 -1.99
C GLU A 27 11.61 -10.35 -1.64
N GLY A 28 10.46 -9.71 -1.82
CA GLY A 28 9.14 -10.27 -1.50
C GLY A 28 8.66 -9.99 -0.08
N ILE A 29 7.39 -10.29 0.18
CA ILE A 29 6.70 -10.01 1.46
C ILE A 29 7.40 -10.70 2.64
N GLY A 30 7.87 -11.92 2.45
CA GLY A 30 8.51 -12.70 3.52
C GLY A 30 9.79 -12.08 4.09
N ALA A 31 10.44 -11.20 3.32
CA ALA A 31 11.67 -10.52 3.74
C ALA A 31 11.42 -9.34 4.69
N VAL A 32 10.20 -8.86 4.80
CA VAL A 32 9.84 -7.73 5.66
C VAL A 32 9.63 -8.19 7.09
N THR A 33 10.45 -7.71 8.00
CA THR A 33 10.28 -7.86 9.44
C THR A 33 10.45 -6.52 10.13
N ILE A 34 9.83 -6.34 11.29
CA ILE A 34 9.98 -5.11 12.10
C ILE A 34 11.46 -4.89 12.45
N ARG A 35 12.16 -5.96 12.82
CA ARG A 35 13.61 -5.91 13.13
C ARG A 35 14.45 -5.43 11.96
N ARG A 36 14.16 -5.93 10.77
CA ARG A 36 14.91 -5.57 9.56
C ARG A 36 14.72 -4.11 9.22
N ILE A 37 13.47 -3.63 9.23
CA ILE A 37 13.19 -2.23 8.96
C ILE A 37 13.85 -1.32 9.99
N ALA A 38 13.75 -1.65 11.28
CA ALA A 38 14.41 -0.90 12.33
C ALA A 38 15.92 -0.82 12.12
N LYS A 39 16.56 -1.94 11.76
CA LYS A 39 17.99 -2.01 11.47
C LYS A 39 18.37 -1.16 10.26
N GLU A 40 17.66 -1.27 9.15
CA GLU A 40 17.95 -0.54 7.92
C GLU A 40 17.69 0.96 8.04
N MET A 41 16.75 1.36 8.90
CA MET A 41 16.42 2.76 9.16
C MET A 41 17.15 3.34 10.40
N ASP A 42 18.04 2.59 10.99
CA ASP A 42 18.82 2.96 12.19
C ASP A 42 17.94 3.49 13.33
N CYS A 43 16.90 2.76 13.65
CA CYS A 43 15.97 3.06 14.73
C CYS A 43 15.67 1.81 15.58
N SER A 44 14.92 1.99 16.67
CA SER A 44 14.47 0.88 17.51
C SER A 44 13.18 0.25 16.97
N THR A 45 12.95 -1.01 17.30
CA THR A 45 11.66 -1.67 17.02
C THR A 45 10.49 -0.97 17.71
N ALA A 46 10.72 -0.38 18.89
CA ALA A 46 9.73 0.41 19.61
C ALA A 46 9.24 1.62 18.81
N SER A 47 10.09 2.21 17.97
CA SER A 47 9.71 3.32 17.09
C SER A 47 8.68 2.89 16.05
N LEU A 48 8.83 1.69 15.49
CA LEU A 48 7.85 1.15 14.55
C LEU A 48 6.53 0.81 15.24
N TYR A 49 6.58 0.22 16.43
CA TYR A 49 5.38 -0.13 17.20
C TYR A 49 4.56 1.08 17.69
N ARG A 50 5.10 2.28 17.64
CA ARG A 50 4.31 3.51 17.81
C ARG A 50 3.36 3.79 16.67
N TYR A 51 3.70 3.33 15.46
CA TYR A 51 2.93 3.59 14.23
C TYR A 51 2.12 2.39 13.76
N PHE A 52 2.56 1.18 14.09
CA PHE A 52 1.94 -0.07 13.62
C PHE A 52 1.75 -1.03 14.79
N ASP A 53 0.56 -1.57 14.93
CA ASP A 53 0.25 -2.54 15.97
C ASP A 53 0.97 -3.89 15.74
N SER A 54 1.25 -4.20 14.48
CA SER A 54 1.89 -5.46 14.09
C SER A 54 2.62 -5.33 12.75
N ARG A 55 3.42 -6.36 12.44
CA ARG A 55 4.01 -6.52 11.11
C ARG A 55 2.93 -6.58 10.02
N ASP A 56 1.84 -7.24 10.27
CA ASP A 56 0.75 -7.41 9.30
C ASP A 56 0.10 -6.08 8.95
N GLU A 57 -0.06 -5.18 9.91
CA GLU A 57 -0.53 -3.83 9.65
C GLU A 57 0.43 -3.05 8.75
N LEU A 58 1.73 -3.12 9.02
CA LEU A 58 2.75 -2.50 8.18
C LEU A 58 2.72 -3.04 6.75
N LEU A 59 2.65 -4.36 6.59
CA LEU A 59 2.53 -5.01 5.28
C LEU A 59 1.28 -4.58 4.54
N TYR A 60 0.16 -4.49 5.25
CA TYR A 60 -1.10 -4.04 4.69
C TYR A 60 -0.98 -2.65 4.05
N TYR A 61 -0.41 -1.68 4.78
CA TYR A 61 -0.17 -0.35 4.24
C TYR A 61 0.86 -0.33 3.10
N ALA A 62 1.90 -1.14 3.19
CA ALA A 62 2.89 -1.25 2.12
C ALA A 62 2.29 -1.78 0.82
N GLU A 63 1.34 -2.72 0.91
CA GLU A 63 0.68 -3.33 -0.25
C GLU A 63 -0.48 -2.49 -0.81
N LEU A 64 -1.01 -1.51 -0.07
CA LEU A 64 -2.03 -0.59 -0.60
C LEU A 64 -1.58 0.13 -1.86
N GLY A 65 -0.28 0.36 -2.03
CA GLY A 65 0.29 0.94 -3.23
C GLY A 65 0.02 0.12 -4.51
N GLU A 66 -0.19 -1.18 -4.40
CA GLU A 66 -0.52 -2.04 -5.54
C GLU A 66 -1.86 -1.68 -6.19
N LEU A 67 -2.78 -1.07 -5.43
CA LEU A 67 -4.05 -0.57 -5.99
C LEU A 67 -3.85 0.53 -7.04
N ASN A 68 -2.71 1.24 -7.01
CA ASN A 68 -2.40 2.25 -8.02
C ASN A 68 -2.31 1.66 -9.43
N TYR A 69 -1.79 0.45 -9.57
CA TYR A 69 -1.73 -0.25 -10.86
C TYR A 69 -3.12 -0.60 -11.38
N TYR A 70 -4.01 -1.04 -10.49
CA TYR A 70 -5.41 -1.27 -10.82
C TYR A 70 -6.10 0.02 -11.30
N ILE A 71 -5.92 1.12 -10.58
CA ILE A 71 -6.48 2.43 -10.93
C ILE A 71 -5.94 2.91 -12.28
N GLN A 72 -4.64 2.77 -12.54
CA GLN A 72 -4.05 3.12 -13.83
C GLN A 72 -4.65 2.31 -14.97
N ARG A 73 -4.86 1.01 -14.76
CA ARG A 73 -5.48 0.13 -15.75
C ARG A 73 -6.92 0.52 -16.02
N LEU A 74 -7.70 0.86 -14.98
CA LEU A 74 -9.06 1.39 -15.12
C LEU A 74 -9.07 2.67 -15.95
N ASN A 75 -8.21 3.64 -15.60
CA ASN A 75 -8.12 4.92 -16.32
C ASN A 75 -7.76 4.75 -17.81
N ALA A 76 -6.92 3.78 -18.13
CA ALA A 76 -6.59 3.48 -19.53
C ALA A 76 -7.74 2.82 -20.28
N ALA A 77 -8.47 1.94 -19.60
CA ALA A 77 -9.55 1.16 -20.21
C ALA A 77 -10.87 1.94 -20.36
N GLU A 78 -11.19 2.85 -19.43
CA GLU A 78 -12.47 3.58 -19.38
C GLU A 78 -12.78 4.35 -20.65
N LYS A 79 -11.77 4.79 -21.38
CA LYS A 79 -11.90 5.52 -22.65
C LYS A 79 -12.57 4.70 -23.76
N HIS A 80 -12.55 3.39 -23.62
CA HIS A 80 -13.10 2.44 -24.59
C HIS A 80 -14.50 1.92 -24.20
N TRP A 81 -14.98 2.25 -22.98
CA TRP A 81 -16.26 1.78 -22.50
C TRP A 81 -17.40 2.65 -23.03
N LYS A 82 -18.41 2.00 -23.61
CA LYS A 82 -19.52 2.66 -24.29
C LYS A 82 -20.85 2.51 -23.54
N ASN A 83 -20.95 1.51 -22.68
CA ASN A 83 -22.19 1.18 -21.98
C ASN A 83 -21.91 0.54 -20.63
N VAL A 84 -22.95 0.30 -19.83
CA VAL A 84 -22.85 -0.24 -18.48
C VAL A 84 -22.23 -1.64 -18.44
N TRP A 85 -22.41 -2.43 -19.48
CA TRP A 85 -21.85 -3.78 -19.57
C TRP A 85 -20.33 -3.73 -19.80
N ASP A 86 -19.87 -2.82 -20.63
CA ASP A 86 -18.43 -2.59 -20.81
C ASP A 86 -17.77 -2.17 -19.49
N ILE A 87 -18.44 -1.31 -18.72
CA ILE A 87 -17.95 -0.90 -17.38
C ILE A 87 -17.87 -2.11 -16.45
N TYR A 88 -18.94 -2.90 -16.36
CA TYR A 88 -19.00 -4.06 -15.49
C TYR A 88 -17.90 -5.08 -15.82
N VAL A 89 -17.83 -5.49 -17.09
CA VAL A 89 -16.81 -6.45 -17.56
C VAL A 89 -15.41 -5.87 -17.41
N GLY A 90 -15.22 -4.60 -17.77
CA GLY A 90 -13.94 -3.91 -17.75
C GLY A 90 -13.37 -3.76 -16.34
N VAL A 91 -14.20 -3.42 -15.37
CA VAL A 91 -13.79 -3.32 -13.95
C VAL A 91 -13.31 -4.67 -13.44
N TRP A 92 -14.07 -5.74 -13.66
CA TRP A 92 -13.67 -7.08 -13.23
C TRP A 92 -12.44 -7.60 -13.95
N TYR A 93 -12.32 -7.31 -15.23
CA TYR A 93 -11.13 -7.65 -16.02
C TYR A 93 -9.87 -6.96 -15.44
N CYS A 94 -9.93 -5.66 -15.22
CA CYS A 94 -8.81 -4.91 -14.65
C CYS A 94 -8.43 -5.42 -13.25
N TYR A 95 -9.42 -5.69 -12.41
CA TYR A 95 -9.20 -6.28 -11.08
C TYR A 95 -8.50 -7.63 -11.17
N SER A 96 -9.02 -8.53 -12.00
CA SER A 96 -8.48 -9.88 -12.14
C SER A 96 -7.04 -9.86 -12.66
N MET A 97 -6.75 -9.01 -13.63
CA MET A 97 -5.39 -8.87 -14.17
C MET A 97 -4.38 -8.48 -13.10
N GLU A 98 -4.73 -7.51 -12.24
CA GLU A 98 -3.83 -7.09 -11.16
C GLU A 98 -3.78 -8.13 -10.03
N ALA A 99 -4.90 -8.77 -9.70
CA ALA A 99 -4.93 -9.83 -8.71
C ALA A 99 -4.06 -11.03 -9.10
N PHE A 100 -4.06 -11.41 -10.38
CA PHE A 100 -3.17 -12.47 -10.88
C PHE A 100 -1.70 -12.03 -10.98
N ARG A 101 -1.46 -10.75 -11.21
CA ARG A 101 -0.10 -10.21 -11.21
C ARG A 101 0.54 -10.21 -9.82
N LYS A 102 -0.24 -9.90 -8.80
CA LYS A 102 0.21 -9.79 -7.39
C LYS A 102 -0.77 -10.47 -6.43
N PRO A 103 -0.90 -11.80 -6.50
CA PRO A 103 -1.90 -12.52 -5.72
C PRO A 103 -1.70 -12.37 -4.21
N GLU A 104 -0.47 -12.29 -3.72
CA GLU A 104 -0.17 -12.11 -2.30
C GLU A 104 -0.67 -10.77 -1.76
N ALA A 105 -0.48 -9.69 -2.52
CA ALA A 105 -0.96 -8.36 -2.16
C ALA A 105 -2.49 -8.32 -2.12
N TYR A 106 -3.15 -8.87 -3.14
CA TYR A 106 -4.61 -8.88 -3.22
C TYR A 106 -5.24 -9.81 -2.18
N ASN A 107 -4.61 -10.91 -1.84
CA ASN A 107 -5.03 -11.76 -0.73
C ASN A 107 -4.99 -11.00 0.59
N LEU A 108 -3.88 -10.33 0.87
CA LEU A 108 -3.72 -9.53 2.08
C LEU A 108 -4.74 -8.38 2.17
N LEU A 109 -4.98 -7.68 1.06
CA LEU A 109 -5.85 -6.50 1.05
C LEU A 109 -7.34 -6.84 1.14
N PHE A 110 -7.76 -7.92 0.49
CA PHE A 110 -9.19 -8.21 0.30
C PHE A 110 -9.69 -9.42 1.08
N PHE A 111 -8.85 -10.35 1.44
CA PHE A 111 -9.28 -11.61 2.05
C PHE A 111 -8.81 -11.81 3.50
N GLU A 112 -7.64 -11.31 3.88
CA GLU A 112 -7.10 -11.48 5.23
C GLU A 112 -7.58 -10.41 6.22
N ASN A 113 -7.99 -9.25 5.73
CA ASN A 113 -8.46 -8.15 6.56
C ASN A 113 -9.95 -7.86 6.35
N ASN A 114 -10.64 -7.50 7.44
CA ASN A 114 -12.04 -7.09 7.41
C ASN A 114 -12.24 -5.90 6.47
N ASN A 115 -13.19 -6.02 5.56
CA ASN A 115 -13.57 -5.02 4.56
C ASN A 115 -13.81 -3.59 5.12
N ASN A 116 -14.16 -3.47 6.40
CA ASN A 116 -14.36 -2.18 7.05
C ASN A 116 -13.06 -1.38 7.25
N LYS A 117 -11.92 -2.05 7.32
CA LYS A 117 -10.61 -1.38 7.44
C LYS A 117 -10.10 -0.83 6.11
N LEU A 118 -10.41 -1.48 5.00
CA LEU A 118 -9.89 -1.12 3.68
C LEU A 118 -10.24 0.33 3.31
N ARG A 119 -11.48 0.74 3.48
CA ARG A 119 -11.93 2.10 3.14
C ARG A 119 -11.21 3.19 3.94
N VAL A 120 -11.03 2.96 5.24
CA VAL A 120 -10.33 3.89 6.13
C VAL A 120 -8.85 3.91 5.79
N SER A 121 -8.26 2.74 5.59
CA SER A 121 -6.83 2.59 5.28
C SER A 121 -6.45 3.19 3.93
N ILE A 122 -7.29 3.06 2.91
CA ILE A 122 -7.10 3.72 1.61
C ILE A 122 -7.06 5.25 1.79
N ARG A 123 -7.98 5.82 2.57
CA ARG A 123 -8.00 7.26 2.84
C ARG A 123 -6.74 7.72 3.53
N GLU A 124 -6.30 7.00 4.56
CA GLU A 124 -5.06 7.31 5.28
C GLU A 124 -3.83 7.14 4.40
N TYR A 125 -3.78 6.10 3.59
CA TYR A 125 -2.70 5.87 2.63
C TYR A 125 -2.52 7.07 1.69
N TYR A 126 -3.60 7.54 1.06
CA TYR A 126 -3.50 8.68 0.14
C TYR A 126 -3.23 10.02 0.83
N LYS A 127 -3.48 10.15 2.13
CA LYS A 127 -2.99 11.30 2.90
C LYS A 127 -1.47 11.29 3.04
N MET A 128 -0.88 10.10 3.19
CA MET A 128 0.58 9.92 3.31
C MET A 128 1.28 9.96 1.95
N PHE A 129 0.62 9.52 0.89
CA PHE A 129 1.14 9.45 -0.47
C PHE A 129 0.25 10.21 -1.46
N PRO A 130 0.16 11.54 -1.32
CA PRO A 130 -0.73 12.35 -2.16
C PRO A 130 -0.34 12.34 -3.63
N GLU A 131 0.91 12.07 -3.95
CA GLU A 131 1.40 11.89 -5.32
C GLU A 131 0.69 10.75 -6.05
N ASN A 132 0.24 9.72 -5.33
CA ASN A 132 -0.49 8.60 -5.91
C ASN A 132 -1.97 8.94 -6.17
N LEU A 133 -2.50 9.97 -5.52
CA LEU A 133 -3.88 10.41 -5.71
C LEU A 133 -4.13 11.04 -7.10
N MET A 134 -3.12 11.65 -7.70
CA MET A 134 -3.23 12.24 -9.05
C MET A 134 -3.56 11.20 -10.12
N LEU A 135 -3.23 9.94 -9.88
CA LEU A 135 -3.58 8.82 -10.75
C LEU A 135 -5.05 8.38 -10.59
N SER A 136 -5.69 8.74 -9.47
CA SER A 136 -7.02 8.28 -9.10
C SER A 136 -8.15 9.31 -9.31
N ASN A 137 -7.82 10.57 -9.62
CA ASN A 137 -8.78 11.67 -9.68
C ASN A 137 -9.90 11.52 -10.74
N ARG A 138 -9.83 10.51 -11.58
CA ARG A 138 -10.86 10.20 -12.58
C ARG A 138 -11.81 9.07 -12.20
N VAL A 139 -11.47 8.27 -11.19
CA VAL A 139 -12.24 7.06 -10.84
C VAL A 139 -13.28 7.31 -9.74
N PHE A 140 -13.13 8.41 -8.97
CA PHE A 140 -13.98 8.71 -7.81
C PHE A 140 -14.86 9.96 -7.96
N HIS A 141 -15.05 10.44 -9.20
CA HIS A 141 -16.02 11.50 -9.52
C HIS A 141 -17.25 10.94 -10.20
#